data_bc971043c466111fe5710a9f4c3d86e5
#
_entry.id   bc971043c466111fe5710a9f4c3d86e5
#
_cell.length_a   1.000
_cell.length_b   1.000
_cell.length_c   1.000
_cell.angle_alpha   90.00
_cell.angle_beta   90.00
_cell.angle_gamma   90.00
#
_symmetry.space_group_name_H-M   'P 1'
#
loop_
_entity.id
_entity.type
_entity.pdbx_description
1 polymer ?
#
loop_
_entity_poly.entity_id
_entity_poly.type
_entity_poly.pdbx_seq_one_letter_code
_entity_poly.pdbx_strand_id
1 'polypeptide(L)'
;MARGGQGLARMAVVVRAGAAPLWWGGVFAAGVGVLVPGLTGRRIGVLAGAALFLLAASVVAAWRRKRYAALVRSAARAGKHDVLQDRAVTIRNWRRGHRWWLLLAFAAALGSSFAVPAAGGMLLAGAGVGLWLKAARLGRVERAAQELIWVRVDWLGPRAGAPAGKPVKAVRSTGPAAGDAAPGGARRR
;
A
#
# COMPACT_ATOMS: atom_id res chain seq x y z
N MET A 1 -0.66 24.08 24.36
CA MET A 1 -0.80 23.63 22.94
C MET A 1 0.46 22.87 22.55
N ALA A 2 0.42 21.55 22.63
CA ALA A 2 1.54 20.71 22.22
C ALA A 2 1.73 20.88 20.70
N ARG A 3 2.84 21.43 20.26
CA ARG A 3 3.29 21.40 18.87
C ARG A 3 3.48 19.92 18.52
N GLY A 4 2.45 19.30 17.95
CA GLY A 4 2.47 17.90 17.57
C GLY A 4 3.66 17.67 16.64
N GLY A 5 4.62 16.90 17.10
CA GLY A 5 5.73 16.43 16.28
C GLY A 5 5.15 15.79 15.01
N GLN A 6 5.62 16.20 13.85
CA GLN A 6 5.14 15.71 12.58
C GLN A 6 5.55 14.24 12.45
N GLY A 7 4.57 13.34 12.60
CA GLY A 7 4.82 11.91 12.46
C GLY A 7 5.21 11.57 11.02
N LEU A 8 6.30 10.85 10.84
CA LEU A 8 6.78 10.34 9.56
C LEU A 8 6.55 8.84 9.48
N ALA A 9 5.92 8.35 8.43
CA ALA A 9 5.73 6.94 8.15
C ALA A 9 6.61 6.50 6.96
N ARG A 10 7.25 5.33 7.05
CA ARG A 10 8.09 4.82 5.96
C ARG A 10 7.23 4.51 4.73
N MET A 11 7.61 5.05 3.57
CA MET A 11 6.84 4.96 2.33
C MET A 11 6.61 3.51 1.88
N ALA A 12 7.63 2.66 1.95
CA ALA A 12 7.51 1.24 1.60
C ALA A 12 6.51 0.48 2.50
N VAL A 13 6.44 0.83 3.80
CA VAL A 13 5.49 0.24 4.76
C VAL A 13 4.06 0.65 4.45
N VAL A 14 3.84 1.93 4.14
CA VAL A 14 2.51 2.45 3.78
C VAL A 14 1.97 1.78 2.52
N VAL A 15 2.80 1.67 1.47
CA VAL A 15 2.41 0.99 0.22
C VAL A 15 2.09 -0.49 0.47
N ARG A 16 2.84 -1.15 1.35
CA ARG A 16 2.63 -2.56 1.69
C ARG A 16 1.40 -2.79 2.58
N ALA A 17 0.94 -1.80 3.33
CA ALA A 17 -0.14 -1.95 4.32
C ALA A 17 -1.44 -2.49 3.72
N GLY A 18 -1.77 -2.09 2.49
CA GLY A 18 -2.95 -2.58 1.76
C GLY A 18 -2.77 -3.92 1.05
N ALA A 19 -1.54 -4.40 0.86
CA ALA A 19 -1.27 -5.59 0.06
C ALA A 19 -1.90 -6.86 0.64
N ALA A 20 -1.67 -7.12 1.94
CA ALA A 20 -2.18 -8.32 2.60
C ALA A 20 -3.72 -8.38 2.65
N PRO A 21 -4.45 -7.33 3.09
CA PRO A 21 -5.90 -7.39 3.11
C PRO A 21 -6.52 -7.55 1.71
N LEU A 22 -5.96 -6.91 0.67
CA LEU A 22 -6.43 -7.09 -0.70
C LEU A 22 -6.13 -8.49 -1.22
N TRP A 23 -4.95 -9.03 -0.94
CA TRP A 23 -4.59 -10.40 -1.32
C TRP A 23 -5.54 -11.43 -0.70
N TRP A 24 -5.64 -11.45 0.64
CA TRP A 24 -6.47 -12.44 1.33
C TRP A 24 -7.94 -12.26 1.04
N GLY A 25 -8.45 -11.02 1.02
CA GLY A 25 -9.83 -10.73 0.61
C GLY A 25 -10.10 -11.18 -0.82
N GLY A 26 -9.16 -10.95 -1.73
CA GLY A 26 -9.25 -11.38 -3.13
C GLY A 26 -9.23 -12.90 -3.29
N VAL A 27 -8.31 -13.59 -2.61
CA VAL A 27 -8.23 -15.07 -2.63
C VAL A 27 -9.52 -15.69 -2.08
N PHE A 28 -10.03 -15.18 -0.96
CA PHE A 28 -11.28 -15.65 -0.38
C PHE A 28 -12.48 -15.41 -1.30
N ALA A 29 -12.60 -14.19 -1.86
CA ALA A 29 -13.66 -13.85 -2.80
C ALA A 29 -13.59 -14.68 -4.09
N ALA A 30 -12.37 -14.96 -4.60
CA ALA A 30 -12.18 -15.83 -5.76
C ALA A 30 -12.59 -17.28 -5.45
N GLY A 31 -12.20 -17.81 -4.28
CA GLY A 31 -12.58 -19.16 -3.84
C GLY A 31 -14.10 -19.33 -3.75
N VAL A 32 -14.79 -18.39 -3.10
CA VAL A 32 -16.25 -18.38 -3.06
C VAL A 32 -16.82 -18.20 -4.46
N GLY A 33 -16.27 -17.29 -5.25
CA GLY A 33 -16.75 -17.00 -6.61
C GLY A 33 -16.66 -18.17 -7.59
N VAL A 34 -15.71 -19.09 -7.40
CA VAL A 34 -15.62 -20.34 -8.19
C VAL A 34 -16.80 -21.28 -7.89
N LEU A 35 -17.37 -21.22 -6.70
CA LEU A 35 -18.50 -22.07 -6.28
C LEU A 35 -19.86 -21.52 -6.76
N VAL A 36 -19.93 -20.22 -7.08
CA VAL A 36 -21.16 -19.57 -7.55
C VAL A 36 -21.36 -19.87 -9.05
N PRO A 37 -22.52 -20.37 -9.47
CA PRO A 37 -22.85 -20.49 -10.89
C PRO A 37 -23.10 -19.11 -11.50
N GLY A 38 -22.08 -18.56 -12.15
CA GLY A 38 -22.19 -17.26 -12.83
C GLY A 38 -22.72 -17.38 -14.27
N LEU A 39 -23.11 -16.25 -14.85
CA LEU A 39 -23.70 -16.18 -16.20
C LEU A 39 -22.73 -16.64 -17.30
N THR A 40 -21.44 -16.44 -17.15
CA THR A 40 -20.42 -16.74 -18.19
C THR A 40 -19.85 -18.16 -18.14
N GLY A 41 -20.26 -18.95 -17.15
CA GLY A 41 -19.71 -20.27 -16.93
C GLY A 41 -18.33 -20.27 -16.25
N ARG A 42 -18.02 -21.38 -15.54
CA ARG A 42 -16.85 -21.48 -14.65
C ARG A 42 -15.51 -21.35 -15.36
N ARG A 43 -15.35 -22.01 -16.53
CA ARG A 43 -14.08 -22.00 -17.27
C ARG A 43 -13.72 -20.59 -17.78
N ILE A 44 -14.70 -19.92 -18.39
CA ILE A 44 -14.51 -18.56 -18.91
C ILE A 44 -14.24 -17.60 -17.76
N GLY A 45 -14.98 -17.72 -16.64
CA GLY A 45 -14.79 -16.90 -15.45
C GLY A 45 -13.38 -17.01 -14.86
N VAL A 46 -12.85 -18.23 -14.73
CA VAL A 46 -11.48 -18.45 -14.19
C VAL A 46 -10.41 -17.90 -15.13
N LEU A 47 -10.54 -18.09 -16.45
CA LEU A 47 -9.60 -17.53 -17.44
C LEU A 47 -9.62 -15.99 -17.45
N ALA A 48 -10.82 -15.41 -17.46
CA ALA A 48 -10.98 -13.95 -17.35
C ALA A 48 -10.41 -13.43 -16.02
N GLY A 49 -10.66 -14.15 -14.92
CA GLY A 49 -10.09 -13.85 -13.62
C GLY A 49 -8.56 -13.85 -13.61
N ALA A 50 -7.92 -14.86 -14.23
CA ALA A 50 -6.48 -14.94 -14.35
C ALA A 50 -5.90 -13.76 -15.16
N ALA A 51 -6.55 -13.40 -16.27
CA ALA A 51 -6.17 -12.23 -17.05
C ALA A 51 -6.29 -10.92 -16.24
N LEU A 52 -7.40 -10.75 -15.52
CA LEU A 52 -7.62 -9.60 -14.63
C LEU A 52 -6.62 -9.55 -13.47
N PHE A 53 -6.23 -10.70 -12.91
CA PHE A 53 -5.19 -10.79 -11.90
C PHE A 53 -3.85 -10.23 -12.41
N LEU A 54 -3.39 -10.73 -13.58
CA LEU A 54 -2.14 -10.29 -14.19
C LEU A 54 -2.19 -8.80 -14.56
N LEU A 55 -3.29 -8.35 -15.12
CA LEU A 55 -3.51 -6.95 -15.48
C LEU A 55 -3.46 -6.06 -14.22
N ALA A 56 -4.21 -6.38 -13.18
CA ALA A 56 -4.24 -5.62 -11.94
C ALA A 56 -2.86 -5.59 -11.26
N ALA A 57 -2.16 -6.73 -11.19
CA ALA A 57 -0.83 -6.82 -10.63
C ALA A 57 0.15 -5.92 -11.38
N SER A 58 0.13 -5.96 -12.72
CA SER A 58 1.01 -5.17 -13.58
C SER A 58 0.72 -3.68 -13.51
N VAL A 59 -0.56 -3.30 -13.61
CA VAL A 59 -1.00 -1.90 -13.53
C VAL A 59 -0.65 -1.30 -12.19
N VAL A 60 -1.00 -1.95 -11.07
CA VAL A 60 -0.73 -1.46 -9.72
C VAL A 60 0.78 -1.36 -9.46
N ALA A 61 1.56 -2.36 -9.89
CA ALA A 61 3.01 -2.34 -9.76
C ALA A 61 3.67 -1.21 -10.58
N ALA A 62 3.12 -0.88 -11.76
CA ALA A 62 3.64 0.17 -12.63
C ALA A 62 3.13 1.57 -12.27
N TRP A 63 1.94 1.66 -11.62
CA TRP A 63 1.27 2.91 -11.34
C TRP A 63 2.15 3.91 -10.60
N ARG A 64 2.24 5.13 -11.14
CA ARG A 64 3.01 6.26 -10.56
C ARG A 64 4.51 6.00 -10.39
N ARG A 65 5.13 5.07 -11.13
CA ARG A 65 6.59 4.79 -11.02
C ARG A 65 7.44 6.06 -11.19
N LYS A 66 7.15 6.86 -12.22
CA LYS A 66 7.87 8.13 -12.50
C LYS A 66 7.73 9.12 -11.34
N ARG A 67 6.51 9.24 -10.76
CA ARG A 67 6.25 10.14 -9.63
C ARG A 67 7.03 9.72 -8.37
N TYR A 68 7.06 8.41 -8.07
CA TYR A 68 7.85 7.92 -6.93
C TYR A 68 9.35 8.16 -7.12
N ALA A 69 9.88 7.91 -8.30
CA ALA A 69 11.29 8.19 -8.61
C ALA A 69 11.64 9.69 -8.47
N ALA A 70 10.74 10.58 -8.87
CA ALA A 70 10.90 12.02 -8.68
C ALA A 70 10.88 12.42 -7.19
N LEU A 71 9.94 11.86 -6.41
CA LEU A 71 9.84 12.12 -4.97
C LEU A 71 11.08 11.65 -4.20
N VAL A 72 11.63 10.50 -4.57
CA VAL A 72 12.89 9.98 -3.99
C VAL A 72 14.04 10.95 -4.24
N ARG A 73 14.19 11.44 -5.48
CA ARG A 73 15.26 12.38 -5.83
C ARG A 73 15.12 13.75 -5.17
N SER A 74 13.90 14.17 -4.83
CA SER A 74 13.61 15.45 -4.20
C SER A 74 13.47 15.37 -2.69
N ALA A 75 13.75 14.22 -2.07
CA ALA A 75 13.63 14.02 -0.63
C ALA A 75 14.63 14.90 0.13
N ALA A 76 14.12 15.69 1.08
CA ALA A 76 14.96 16.47 1.96
C ALA A 76 15.35 15.65 3.20
N ARG A 77 16.51 15.88 3.80
CA ARG A 77 16.91 15.21 5.04
C ARG A 77 15.91 15.49 6.16
N ALA A 78 15.59 14.46 6.94
CA ALA A 78 14.73 14.60 8.12
C ALA A 78 15.40 15.47 9.18
N GLY A 79 14.60 16.35 9.81
CA GLY A 79 15.06 17.23 10.89
C GLY A 79 15.10 16.52 12.24
N LYS A 80 15.77 17.11 13.23
CA LYS A 80 15.87 16.58 14.61
C LYS A 80 14.50 16.45 15.31
N HIS A 81 13.49 17.19 14.86
CA HIS A 81 12.14 17.22 15.47
C HIS A 81 11.14 16.31 14.78
N ASP A 82 11.55 15.59 13.73
CA ASP A 82 10.69 14.64 13.02
C ASP A 82 10.58 13.34 13.84
N VAL A 83 9.34 12.94 14.17
CA VAL A 83 9.06 11.71 14.93
C VAL A 83 8.81 10.57 13.95
N LEU A 84 9.66 9.55 14.00
CA LEU A 84 9.52 8.36 13.16
C LEU A 84 8.45 7.44 13.75
N GLN A 85 7.42 7.13 12.95
CA GLN A 85 6.34 6.26 13.38
C GLN A 85 6.69 4.79 13.19
N ASP A 86 6.39 3.96 14.20
CA ASP A 86 6.57 2.51 14.15
C ASP A 86 5.72 1.89 13.02
N ARG A 87 6.27 0.81 12.44
CA ARG A 87 5.64 0.04 11.36
C ARG A 87 4.27 -0.51 11.75
N ALA A 88 4.15 -1.07 12.96
CA ALA A 88 2.90 -1.69 13.43
C ALA A 88 1.78 -0.64 13.58
N VAL A 89 2.12 0.54 14.11
CA VAL A 89 1.20 1.67 14.26
C VAL A 89 0.75 2.18 12.90
N THR A 90 1.68 2.34 11.95
CA THR A 90 1.38 2.78 10.58
C THR A 90 0.39 1.84 9.89
N ILE A 91 0.63 0.52 9.94
CA ILE A 91 -0.24 -0.49 9.33
C ILE A 91 -1.63 -0.48 9.97
N ARG A 92 -1.70 -0.42 11.31
CA ARG A 92 -2.97 -0.40 12.06
C ARG A 92 -3.81 0.84 11.70
N ASN A 93 -3.18 2.01 11.69
CA ASN A 93 -3.86 3.26 11.35
C ASN A 93 -4.34 3.26 9.90
N TRP A 94 -3.52 2.78 8.96
CA TRP A 94 -3.90 2.65 7.57
C TRP A 94 -5.11 1.73 7.38
N ARG A 95 -5.09 0.54 7.99
CA ARG A 95 -6.21 -0.42 7.92
C ARG A 95 -7.49 0.15 8.54
N ARG A 96 -7.39 0.84 9.68
CA ARG A 96 -8.54 1.47 10.34
C ARG A 96 -9.16 2.58 9.47
N GLY A 97 -8.32 3.39 8.80
CA GLY A 97 -8.78 4.44 7.89
C GLY A 97 -9.42 3.93 6.60
N HIS A 98 -9.01 2.73 6.12
CA HIS A 98 -9.47 2.18 4.85
C HIS A 98 -10.42 0.98 5.00
N ARG A 99 -10.86 0.66 6.23
CA ARG A 99 -11.68 -0.54 6.51
C ARG A 99 -12.94 -0.62 5.65
N TRP A 100 -13.67 0.48 5.51
CA TRP A 100 -14.91 0.54 4.74
C TRP A 100 -14.66 0.36 3.24
N TRP A 101 -13.60 0.95 2.71
CA TRP A 101 -13.20 0.75 1.32
C TRP A 101 -12.79 -0.70 1.03
N LEU A 102 -12.08 -1.34 1.97
CA LEU A 102 -11.71 -2.76 1.85
C LEU A 102 -12.95 -3.66 1.88
N LEU A 103 -13.92 -3.36 2.76
CA LEU A 103 -15.19 -4.09 2.83
C LEU A 103 -16.03 -3.91 1.56
N LEU A 104 -16.14 -2.68 1.05
CA LEU A 104 -16.84 -2.41 -0.21
C LEU A 104 -16.18 -3.11 -1.39
N ALA A 105 -14.85 -3.06 -1.48
CA ALA A 105 -14.12 -3.77 -2.53
C ALA A 105 -14.33 -5.29 -2.45
N PHE A 106 -14.33 -5.85 -1.25
CA PHE A 106 -14.59 -7.27 -1.02
C PHE A 106 -16.03 -7.64 -1.40
N ALA A 107 -17.03 -6.86 -0.98
CA ALA A 107 -18.43 -7.08 -1.34
C ALA A 107 -18.66 -6.97 -2.85
N ALA A 108 -18.04 -5.99 -3.51
CA ALA A 108 -18.09 -5.85 -4.96
C ALA A 108 -17.45 -7.05 -5.68
N ALA A 109 -16.33 -7.57 -5.14
CA ALA A 109 -15.67 -8.77 -5.70
C ALA A 109 -16.56 -10.03 -5.57
N LEU A 110 -17.25 -10.19 -4.44
CA LEU A 110 -18.24 -11.28 -4.28
C LEU A 110 -19.42 -11.09 -5.23
N GLY A 111 -19.98 -9.87 -5.28
CA GLY A 111 -21.12 -9.56 -6.15
C GLY A 111 -20.81 -9.78 -7.64
N SER A 112 -19.58 -9.45 -8.08
CA SER A 112 -19.16 -9.68 -9.46
C SER A 112 -19.12 -11.15 -9.85
N SER A 113 -19.05 -12.08 -8.89
CA SER A 113 -18.99 -13.52 -9.13
C SER A 113 -20.31 -14.07 -9.69
N PHE A 114 -21.44 -13.38 -9.51
CA PHE A 114 -22.70 -13.74 -10.15
C PHE A 114 -22.69 -13.52 -11.67
N ALA A 115 -21.93 -12.53 -12.14
CA ALA A 115 -21.75 -12.28 -13.57
C ALA A 115 -20.59 -13.11 -14.13
N VAL A 116 -19.41 -12.97 -13.54
CA VAL A 116 -18.18 -13.64 -13.97
C VAL A 116 -17.51 -14.32 -12.77
N PRO A 117 -17.61 -15.65 -12.65
CA PRO A 117 -17.07 -16.41 -11.51
C PRO A 117 -15.61 -16.08 -11.22
N ALA A 118 -15.30 -15.81 -9.97
CA ALA A 118 -13.96 -15.50 -9.44
C ALA A 118 -13.26 -14.23 -9.98
N ALA A 119 -13.79 -13.56 -11.01
CA ALA A 119 -13.10 -12.45 -11.68
C ALA A 119 -12.75 -11.28 -10.75
N GLY A 120 -13.70 -10.80 -9.94
CA GLY A 120 -13.46 -9.71 -9.00
C GLY A 120 -12.52 -10.09 -7.88
N GLY A 121 -12.59 -11.31 -7.37
CA GLY A 121 -11.65 -11.82 -6.38
C GLY A 121 -10.22 -11.89 -6.91
N MET A 122 -10.04 -12.40 -8.13
CA MET A 122 -8.74 -12.47 -8.80
C MET A 122 -8.17 -11.06 -9.07
N LEU A 123 -9.00 -10.10 -9.47
CA LEU A 123 -8.60 -8.71 -9.64
C LEU A 123 -8.10 -8.10 -8.33
N LEU A 124 -8.80 -8.30 -7.21
CA LEU A 124 -8.35 -7.82 -5.90
C LEU A 124 -7.04 -8.48 -5.45
N ALA A 125 -6.91 -9.80 -5.64
CA ALA A 125 -5.69 -10.53 -5.32
C ALA A 125 -4.52 -10.01 -6.16
N GLY A 126 -4.72 -9.78 -7.45
CA GLY A 126 -3.74 -9.17 -8.35
C GLY A 126 -3.31 -7.76 -7.89
N ALA A 127 -4.26 -6.93 -7.46
CA ALA A 127 -3.95 -5.62 -6.89
C ALA A 127 -3.09 -5.74 -5.62
N GLY A 128 -3.36 -6.71 -4.74
CA GLY A 128 -2.55 -7.03 -3.55
C GLY A 128 -1.11 -7.39 -3.92
N VAL A 129 -0.91 -8.28 -4.90
CA VAL A 129 0.41 -8.65 -5.42
C VAL A 129 1.11 -7.44 -6.04
N GLY A 130 0.40 -6.63 -6.82
CA GLY A 130 0.94 -5.39 -7.40
C GLY A 130 1.47 -4.42 -6.35
N LEU A 131 0.79 -4.28 -5.20
CA LEU A 131 1.28 -3.49 -4.08
C LEU A 131 2.53 -4.10 -3.42
N TRP A 132 2.62 -5.43 -3.28
CA TRP A 132 3.84 -6.07 -2.79
C TRP A 132 5.03 -5.85 -3.71
N LEU A 133 4.83 -6.04 -5.02
CA LEU A 133 5.88 -5.77 -6.02
C LEU A 133 6.34 -4.32 -5.99
N LYS A 134 5.40 -3.38 -5.85
CA LYS A 134 5.70 -1.96 -5.71
C LYS A 134 6.49 -1.65 -4.44
N ALA A 135 6.09 -2.19 -3.29
CA ALA A 135 6.80 -2.03 -2.02
C ALA A 135 8.21 -2.65 -2.09
N ALA A 136 8.35 -3.83 -2.70
CA ALA A 136 9.64 -4.49 -2.89
C ALA A 136 10.60 -3.68 -3.79
N ARG A 137 10.07 -3.02 -4.84
CA ARG A 137 10.86 -2.10 -5.68
C ARG A 137 11.31 -0.88 -4.90
N LEU A 138 10.41 -0.25 -4.12
CA LEU A 138 10.77 0.88 -3.26
C LEU A 138 11.86 0.49 -2.27
N GLY A 139 11.74 -0.67 -1.62
CA GLY A 139 12.77 -1.18 -0.72
C GLY A 139 14.11 -1.49 -1.40
N ARG A 140 14.11 -1.86 -2.70
CA ARG A 140 15.36 -2.01 -3.48
C ARG A 140 16.01 -0.65 -3.76
N VAL A 141 15.22 0.36 -4.12
CA VAL A 141 15.72 1.73 -4.34
C VAL A 141 16.28 2.32 -3.05
N GLU A 142 15.58 2.15 -1.91
CA GLU A 142 16.06 2.57 -0.60
C GLU A 142 17.40 1.91 -0.24
N ARG A 143 17.54 0.61 -0.50
CA ARG A 143 18.81 -0.12 -0.25
C ARG A 143 19.94 0.34 -1.15
N ALA A 144 19.67 0.57 -2.44
CA ALA A 144 20.67 1.04 -3.38
C ALA A 144 21.14 2.48 -3.06
N ALA A 145 20.24 3.33 -2.61
CA ALA A 145 20.55 4.70 -2.19
C ALA A 145 21.12 4.79 -0.76
N GLN A 146 21.09 3.70 0.03
CA GLN A 146 21.43 3.70 1.46
C GLN A 146 20.64 4.77 2.25
N GLU A 147 19.41 5.06 1.81
CA GLU A 147 18.53 6.06 2.42
C GLU A 147 17.11 5.49 2.57
N LEU A 148 16.50 5.76 3.73
CA LEU A 148 15.09 5.43 3.98
C LEU A 148 14.20 6.61 3.65
N ILE A 149 13.07 6.34 3.00
CA ILE A 149 12.15 7.36 2.52
C ILE A 149 10.90 7.39 3.39
N TRP A 150 10.62 8.58 3.93
CA TRP A 150 9.55 8.84 4.87
C TRP A 150 8.54 9.82 4.28
N VAL A 151 7.27 9.61 4.60
CA VAL A 151 6.15 10.47 4.21
C VAL A 151 5.42 10.92 5.47
N ARG A 152 4.95 12.15 5.49
CA ARG A 152 4.15 12.69 6.60
C ARG A 152 2.85 11.91 6.77
N VAL A 153 2.55 11.53 8.01
CA VAL A 153 1.34 10.76 8.36
C VAL A 153 0.07 11.55 8.05
N ASP A 154 0.09 12.87 8.19
CA ASP A 154 -1.05 13.74 7.89
C ASP A 154 -1.55 13.61 6.44
N TRP A 155 -0.68 13.17 5.53
CA TRP A 155 -1.00 12.96 4.11
C TRP A 155 -1.57 11.58 3.80
N LEU A 156 -1.61 10.70 4.78
CA LEU A 156 -2.10 9.31 4.64
C LEU A 156 -3.56 9.16 5.06
N GLY A 157 -4.15 10.17 5.69
CA GLY A 157 -5.54 10.14 6.13
C GLY A 157 -6.52 10.30 4.95
N PRO A 158 -7.71 9.67 5.01
CA PRO A 158 -8.74 9.79 3.97
C PRO A 158 -9.30 11.23 3.87
N ARG A 159 -9.08 12.07 4.89
CA ARG A 159 -9.44 13.49 4.93
C ARG A 159 -8.24 14.41 4.65
N ALA A 160 -7.07 13.87 4.42
CA ALA A 160 -5.92 14.65 4.01
C ALA A 160 -6.16 15.14 2.58
N GLY A 161 -6.89 16.25 2.46
CA GLY A 161 -6.84 17.06 1.25
C GLY A 161 -5.37 17.27 0.95
N ALA A 162 -4.93 17.05 -0.30
CA ALA A 162 -3.58 17.40 -0.70
C ALA A 162 -3.40 18.88 -0.30
N PRO A 163 -2.50 19.20 0.64
CA PRO A 163 -2.29 20.59 0.99
C PRO A 163 -1.95 21.31 -0.31
N ALA A 164 -2.61 22.42 -0.57
CA ALA A 164 -2.37 23.31 -1.69
C ALA A 164 -0.97 23.94 -1.56
N GLY A 165 0.06 23.11 -1.54
CA GLY A 165 1.45 23.50 -1.34
C GLY A 165 2.40 22.45 -1.87
N LYS A 166 3.47 22.91 -2.47
CA LYS A 166 4.51 22.17 -3.20
C LYS A 166 4.78 20.76 -2.63
N PRO A 167 4.58 19.69 -3.39
CA PRO A 167 4.72 18.28 -2.95
C PRO A 167 6.15 17.93 -2.46
N VAL A 168 7.11 18.78 -2.72
CA VAL A 168 8.54 18.61 -2.43
C VAL A 168 8.85 18.57 -0.92
N LYS A 169 8.01 19.19 -0.05
CA LYS A 169 8.28 19.22 1.41
C LYS A 169 7.70 18.03 2.20
N ALA A 170 7.02 17.10 1.53
CA ALA A 170 6.32 16.00 2.18
C ALA A 170 7.15 14.73 2.35
N VAL A 171 8.24 14.63 1.64
CA VAL A 171 9.11 13.44 1.64
C VAL A 171 10.42 13.79 2.31
N ARG A 172 10.83 12.95 3.28
CA ARG A 172 12.07 13.07 4.03
C ARG A 172 12.94 11.87 3.81
N SER A 173 14.26 12.04 3.83
CA SER A 173 15.22 10.94 3.83
C SER A 173 15.98 10.84 5.15
N THR A 174 16.29 9.62 5.56
CA THR A 174 17.17 9.33 6.71
C THR A 174 18.15 8.24 6.33
N GLY A 175 19.26 8.14 7.06
CA GLY A 175 20.19 7.02 6.91
C GLY A 175 19.53 5.66 7.29
N PRO A 176 20.13 4.53 6.87
CA PRO A 176 19.56 3.19 7.05
C PRO A 176 19.36 2.79 8.53
N ALA A 177 20.21 3.27 9.44
CA ALA A 177 20.11 3.00 10.87
C ALA A 177 18.83 3.52 11.53
N ALA A 178 18.13 4.51 10.95
CA ALA A 178 16.89 5.04 11.49
C ALA A 178 15.70 4.06 11.33
N GLY A 179 15.81 3.08 10.44
CA GLY A 179 14.76 2.07 10.23
C GLY A 179 14.74 0.94 11.25
N ASP A 180 15.86 0.76 11.97
CA ASP A 180 16.05 -0.29 12.96
C ASP A 180 15.91 0.24 14.41
N ALA A 181 15.59 1.53 14.57
CA ALA A 181 15.32 2.10 15.88
C ALA A 181 14.05 1.45 16.47
N ALA A 182 14.23 0.57 17.45
CA ALA A 182 13.11 0.02 18.22
C ALA A 182 12.38 1.16 18.94
N PRO A 183 11.04 1.09 19.07
CA PRO A 183 10.29 2.04 19.87
C PRO A 183 10.81 1.97 21.31
N GLY A 184 11.40 3.07 21.79
CA GLY A 184 11.99 3.11 23.12
C GLY A 184 13.50 3.43 23.16
N GLY A 185 14.17 3.63 22.03
CA GLY A 185 15.51 4.22 21.99
C GLY A 185 16.64 3.39 22.58
N ALA A 186 16.46 2.11 22.83
CA ALA A 186 17.53 1.22 23.26
C ALA A 186 18.49 0.95 22.09
N ARG A 187 19.49 1.80 21.93
CA ARG A 187 20.70 1.45 21.16
C ARG A 187 21.28 0.19 21.81
N ARG A 188 21.14 -0.95 21.17
CA ARG A 188 22.05 -2.06 21.45
C ARG A 188 23.43 -1.64 20.97
N ARG A 189 24.32 -1.40 21.93
CA ARG A 189 25.75 -1.30 21.70
C ARG A 189 26.29 -2.68 21.32
#